data_f20740d6253b10ee268d9bd8de138ede
#
_entry.id   f20740d6253b10ee268d9bd8de138ede
#
_cell.length_a   1.000
_cell.length_b   1.000
_cell.length_c   1.000
_cell.angle_alpha   90.00
_cell.angle_beta   90.00
_cell.angle_gamma   90.00
#
_symmetry.space_group_name_H-M   'P 1'
#
loop_
_entity.id
_entity.type
_entity.pdbx_description
1 polymer ?
#
loop_
_entity_poly.entity_id
_entity_poly.type
_entity_poly.pdbx_seq_one_letter_code
_entity_poly.pdbx_strand_id
1 'polypeptide(L)'
;TVCPTGALMDMTSEARGLAAMFTETHSTCNYCSWGCTVKLETKKGEVIRIEGDENYNIGINEGNLCAKGRFGHGIIHNEQRIENPLMNVGGDFQEVSWEEALRTIADRMQTTLNRSGPESLAAIGSEKLTNEENFLLQKLFRDVLGSNEVNNLANIRAPYLNRFMLDCFDNGISSQPITKLQEADVVLVFNSDLPSEYPVGGNSVRFGTVFNNTDILIANPRRVVFESEAKIDVRLTYKHGSDVAVASRLSKIIIDNGLIDVNKAKSSIDNYDELVQSLSSYTAENTEKLTRLPDDVLPRAAESFA
;
A
#
# COMPACT_ATOMS: atom_id res chain seq x y z
N THR A 1 -18.66 13.31 2.61
CA THR A 1 -20.11 13.17 2.78
C THR A 1 -20.78 13.13 1.43
N VAL A 2 -21.60 12.10 1.17
CA VAL A 2 -22.37 11.93 -0.07
C VAL A 2 -23.81 12.45 0.05
N CYS A 3 -24.11 13.25 1.09
CA CYS A 3 -25.45 13.79 1.28
C CYS A 3 -25.73 14.91 0.26
N PRO A 4 -26.64 14.72 -0.73
CA PRO A 4 -26.85 15.69 -1.79
C PRO A 4 -27.58 16.95 -1.29
N THR A 5 -28.22 16.88 -0.11
CA THR A 5 -28.99 18.00 0.47
C THR A 5 -28.11 18.93 1.34
N GLY A 6 -26.83 18.59 1.56
CA GLY A 6 -25.96 19.35 2.45
C GLY A 6 -26.27 19.23 3.93
N ALA A 7 -27.14 18.27 4.33
CA ALA A 7 -27.45 18.03 5.74
C ALA A 7 -26.25 17.46 6.52
N LEU A 8 -25.34 16.79 5.85
CA LEU A 8 -24.08 16.32 6.40
C LEU A 8 -22.92 17.04 5.70
N MET A 9 -22.38 18.05 6.32
CA MET A 9 -21.26 18.85 5.83
C MET A 9 -20.06 18.71 6.76
N ASP A 10 -18.87 18.89 6.20
CA ASP A 10 -17.67 19.09 6.99
C ASP A 10 -17.78 20.45 7.73
N MET A 11 -17.69 20.43 9.05
CA MET A 11 -17.77 21.65 9.86
C MET A 11 -16.55 22.55 9.67
N THR A 12 -15.43 22.01 9.22
CA THR A 12 -14.19 22.75 8.95
C THR A 12 -14.15 23.35 7.55
N SER A 13 -15.06 22.94 6.68
CA SER A 13 -15.13 23.44 5.31
C SER A 13 -15.72 24.84 5.26
N GLU A 14 -14.90 25.83 5.00
CA GLU A 14 -15.32 27.19 4.66
C GLU A 14 -15.75 27.33 3.18
N ALA A 15 -16.11 26.24 2.54
CA ALA A 15 -16.51 26.19 1.13
C ALA A 15 -17.85 26.93 0.86
N ARG A 16 -17.93 28.15 1.33
CA ARG A 16 -19.08 29.07 1.07
C ARG A 16 -18.69 30.08 0.02
N GLY A 17 -19.40 30.07 -1.09
CA GLY A 17 -19.19 31.05 -2.17
C GLY A 17 -19.67 30.52 -3.51
N LEU A 18 -19.60 31.38 -4.53
CA LEU A 18 -19.86 31.02 -5.90
C LEU A 18 -18.69 30.20 -6.44
N ALA A 19 -18.94 29.22 -7.33
CA ALA A 19 -17.93 28.37 -7.96
C ALA A 19 -16.77 29.18 -8.57
N ALA A 20 -17.06 30.37 -9.12
CA ALA A 20 -16.05 31.27 -9.68
C ALA A 20 -15.04 31.84 -8.66
N MET A 21 -15.25 31.63 -7.35
CA MET A 21 -14.32 32.07 -6.31
C MET A 21 -13.25 31.01 -5.97
N PHE A 22 -13.36 29.83 -6.51
CA PHE A 22 -12.46 28.71 -6.23
C PHE A 22 -11.58 28.42 -7.43
N THR A 23 -10.32 28.07 -7.15
CA THR A 23 -9.42 27.51 -8.15
C THR A 23 -9.35 26.01 -7.95
N GLU A 24 -9.60 25.25 -9.00
CA GLU A 24 -9.49 23.80 -8.99
C GLU A 24 -8.11 23.37 -9.49
N THR A 25 -7.50 22.40 -8.80
CA THR A 25 -6.22 21.82 -9.16
C THR A 25 -6.29 20.30 -8.98
N HIS A 26 -5.90 19.57 -10.01
CA HIS A 26 -5.83 18.10 -9.94
C HIS A 26 -4.50 17.67 -9.32
N SER A 27 -4.55 16.64 -8.48
CA SER A 27 -3.39 16.11 -7.78
C SER A 27 -3.59 14.65 -7.40
N THR A 28 -2.63 14.09 -6.68
CA THR A 28 -2.68 12.73 -6.12
C THR A 28 -2.67 12.79 -4.61
N CYS A 29 -3.53 12.00 -3.98
CA CYS A 29 -3.56 11.84 -2.53
C CYS A 29 -2.29 11.15 -2.03
N ASN A 30 -1.62 11.70 -1.03
CA ASN A 30 -0.37 11.19 -0.48
C ASN A 30 -0.53 10.42 0.85
N TYR A 31 -1.76 10.10 1.27
CA TYR A 31 -1.98 9.42 2.56
C TYR A 31 -1.63 7.94 2.55
N CYS A 32 -1.86 7.26 1.45
CA CYS A 32 -1.47 5.85 1.29
C CYS A 32 -1.06 5.59 -0.17
N SER A 33 -0.46 4.43 -0.42
CA SER A 33 0.03 4.04 -1.75
C SER A 33 -1.07 3.66 -2.76
N TRP A 34 -2.34 3.82 -2.42
CA TRP A 34 -3.43 3.61 -3.38
C TRP A 34 -3.36 4.61 -4.53
N GLY A 35 -2.92 5.87 -4.26
CA GLY A 35 -2.71 6.86 -5.32
C GLY A 35 -3.99 7.46 -5.88
N CYS A 36 -5.02 7.67 -5.04
CA CYS A 36 -6.27 8.29 -5.46
C CYS A 36 -6.04 9.64 -6.13
N THR A 37 -6.64 9.87 -7.29
CA THR A 37 -6.71 11.19 -7.91
C THR A 37 -7.69 12.07 -7.17
N VAL A 38 -7.28 13.30 -6.91
CA VAL A 38 -8.04 14.28 -6.14
C VAL A 38 -8.13 15.60 -6.88
N LYS A 39 -9.25 16.28 -6.64
CA LYS A 39 -9.48 17.65 -7.03
C LYS A 39 -9.38 18.52 -5.77
N LEU A 40 -8.42 19.41 -5.77
CA LEU A 40 -8.20 20.40 -4.71
C LEU A 40 -8.95 21.68 -5.07
N GLU A 41 -9.80 22.15 -4.18
CA GLU A 41 -10.41 23.48 -4.30
C GLU A 41 -9.71 24.44 -3.36
N THR A 42 -9.17 25.50 -3.93
CA THR A 42 -8.45 26.54 -3.20
C THR A 42 -9.17 27.88 -3.31
N LYS A 43 -9.08 28.66 -2.24
CA LYS A 43 -9.57 30.04 -2.16
C LYS A 43 -8.50 30.89 -1.51
N LYS A 44 -8.04 31.93 -2.22
CA LYS A 44 -6.96 32.82 -1.76
C LYS A 44 -5.66 32.07 -1.34
N GLY A 45 -5.36 30.95 -2.01
CA GLY A 45 -4.17 30.16 -1.73
C GLY A 45 -4.34 29.08 -0.65
N GLU A 46 -5.48 29.03 0.03
CA GLU A 46 -5.78 28.01 1.03
C GLU A 46 -6.60 26.86 0.44
N VAL A 47 -6.25 25.62 0.78
CA VAL A 47 -7.03 24.43 0.43
C VAL A 47 -8.22 24.35 1.37
N ILE A 48 -9.41 24.48 0.80
CA ILE A 48 -10.66 24.50 1.54
C ILE A 48 -11.48 23.24 1.40
N ARG A 49 -11.26 22.48 0.32
CA ARG A 49 -11.94 21.20 0.08
C ARG A 49 -11.11 20.30 -0.80
N ILE A 50 -11.18 18.99 -0.52
CA ILE A 50 -10.64 17.94 -1.37
C ILE A 50 -11.75 16.96 -1.74
N GLU A 51 -11.89 16.70 -3.03
CA GLU A 51 -12.83 15.73 -3.58
C GLU A 51 -12.11 14.68 -4.42
N GLY A 52 -12.73 13.50 -4.58
CA GLY A 52 -12.29 12.54 -5.58
C GLY A 52 -12.53 13.10 -6.98
N ASP A 53 -11.58 12.92 -7.87
CA ASP A 53 -11.69 13.41 -9.23
C ASP A 53 -12.43 12.39 -10.10
N GLU A 54 -13.65 12.74 -10.50
CA GLU A 54 -14.50 11.90 -11.37
C GLU A 54 -14.14 12.01 -12.85
N ASN A 55 -13.52 13.14 -13.23
CA ASN A 55 -13.25 13.46 -14.63
C ASN A 55 -11.85 13.03 -15.10
N TYR A 56 -11.03 12.55 -14.20
CA TYR A 56 -9.66 12.18 -14.51
C TYR A 56 -9.62 10.75 -15.04
N ASN A 57 -9.53 10.58 -16.35
CA ASN A 57 -9.54 9.29 -17.05
C ASN A 57 -8.45 8.28 -16.61
N ILE A 58 -7.55 8.68 -15.72
CA ILE A 58 -6.47 7.87 -15.18
C ILE A 58 -6.74 7.54 -13.69
N GLY A 59 -7.83 8.06 -13.15
CA GLY A 59 -8.17 7.91 -11.73
C GLY A 59 -8.55 6.47 -11.37
N ILE A 60 -7.78 5.90 -10.44
CA ILE A 60 -8.01 4.54 -9.93
C ILE A 60 -9.10 4.47 -8.87
N ASN A 61 -9.66 5.60 -8.47
CA ASN A 61 -10.63 5.73 -7.40
C ASN A 61 -12.03 6.15 -7.85
N GLU A 62 -12.25 6.40 -9.14
CA GLU A 62 -13.57 6.68 -9.72
C GLU A 62 -14.39 7.70 -8.90
N GLY A 63 -13.77 8.81 -8.50
CA GLY A 63 -14.39 9.81 -7.62
C GLY A 63 -14.51 9.42 -6.14
N ASN A 64 -14.26 8.16 -5.79
CA ASN A 64 -14.25 7.72 -4.40
C ASN A 64 -13.05 8.27 -3.64
N LEU A 65 -13.27 8.64 -2.38
CA LEU A 65 -12.21 9.13 -1.52
C LEU A 65 -12.50 8.76 -0.07
N CYS A 66 -11.49 8.26 0.63
CA CYS A 66 -11.62 7.91 2.04
C CYS A 66 -11.64 9.18 2.92
N ALA A 67 -11.99 9.00 4.20
CA ALA A 67 -12.06 10.10 5.16
C ALA A 67 -10.73 10.88 5.27
N LYS A 68 -9.57 10.18 5.26
CA LYS A 68 -8.26 10.85 5.32
C LYS A 68 -8.01 11.73 4.09
N GLY A 69 -8.26 11.21 2.89
CA GLY A 69 -8.07 11.96 1.66
C GLY A 69 -9.02 13.16 1.55
N ARG A 70 -10.26 13.01 2.03
CA ARG A 70 -11.28 14.06 1.95
C ARG A 70 -11.14 15.15 3.01
N PHE A 71 -10.83 14.77 4.25
CA PHE A 71 -10.88 15.68 5.40
C PHE A 71 -9.53 15.97 6.04
N GLY A 72 -8.46 15.29 5.59
CA GLY A 72 -7.13 15.45 6.19
C GLY A 72 -6.35 16.69 5.74
N HIS A 73 -6.91 17.53 4.88
CA HIS A 73 -6.21 18.70 4.32
C HIS A 73 -5.82 19.76 5.36
N GLY A 74 -6.43 19.76 6.55
CA GLY A 74 -6.08 20.67 7.63
C GLY A 74 -4.60 20.62 8.05
N ILE A 75 -3.89 19.54 7.75
CA ILE A 75 -2.43 19.46 8.00
C ILE A 75 -1.62 20.45 7.15
N ILE A 76 -2.15 20.87 6.00
CA ILE A 76 -1.45 21.77 5.07
C ILE A 76 -1.24 23.14 5.68
N HIS A 77 -2.25 23.64 6.38
CA HIS A 77 -2.27 24.97 7.00
C HIS A 77 -2.27 24.93 8.54
N ASN A 78 -1.80 23.81 9.12
CA ASN A 78 -1.74 23.66 10.58
C ASN A 78 -0.65 24.57 11.17
N GLU A 79 -0.97 25.30 12.23
CA GLU A 79 -0.03 26.20 12.93
C GLU A 79 1.21 25.47 13.48
N GLN A 80 1.11 24.17 13.74
CA GLN A 80 2.23 23.34 14.19
C GLN A 80 3.12 22.82 13.04
N ARG A 81 2.81 23.19 11.79
CA ARG A 81 3.63 22.81 10.65
C ARG A 81 4.97 23.52 10.72
N ILE A 82 6.05 22.76 10.58
CA ILE A 82 7.40 23.30 10.51
C ILE A 82 7.57 23.97 9.14
N GLU A 83 7.76 25.28 9.11
CA GLU A 83 7.92 26.08 7.88
C GLU A 83 9.38 26.42 7.60
N ASN A 84 10.20 26.51 8.65
CA ASN A 84 11.63 26.79 8.56
C ASN A 84 12.45 25.66 9.15
N PRO A 85 13.71 25.47 8.70
CA PRO A 85 14.61 24.50 9.30
C PRO A 85 14.82 24.76 10.80
N LEU A 86 14.87 23.70 11.60
CA LEU A 86 15.13 23.75 13.03
C LEU A 86 16.46 23.07 13.33
N MET A 87 17.31 23.74 14.10
CA MET A 87 18.57 23.18 14.59
C MET A 87 18.55 23.08 16.12
N ASN A 88 18.96 21.94 16.64
CA ASN A 88 19.13 21.77 18.09
C ASN A 88 20.41 22.46 18.56
N VAL A 89 20.25 23.49 19.38
CA VAL A 89 21.34 24.26 19.99
C VAL A 89 21.19 24.18 21.51
N GLY A 90 22.09 23.44 22.15
CA GLY A 90 22.07 23.32 23.61
C GLY A 90 20.88 22.57 24.23
N GLY A 91 20.13 21.80 23.44
CA GLY A 91 18.94 21.06 23.86
C GLY A 91 17.62 21.64 23.34
N ASP A 92 17.62 22.90 22.89
CA ASP A 92 16.45 23.57 22.35
C ASP A 92 16.50 23.67 20.82
N PHE A 93 15.34 23.52 20.16
CA PHE A 93 15.21 23.72 18.73
C PHE A 93 15.06 25.22 18.42
N GLN A 94 15.93 25.73 17.55
CA GLN A 94 15.92 27.12 17.08
C GLN A 94 15.75 27.15 15.56
N GLU A 95 14.99 28.11 15.07
CA GLU A 95 14.89 28.35 13.63
C GLU A 95 16.22 28.87 13.06
N VAL A 96 16.61 28.30 11.93
CA VAL A 96 17.80 28.72 11.18
C VAL A 96 17.45 28.88 9.69
N SER A 97 18.32 29.58 8.96
CA SER A 97 18.16 29.68 7.52
C SER A 97 18.41 28.34 6.81
N TRP A 98 17.84 28.19 5.63
CA TRP A 98 18.11 27.01 4.77
C TRP A 98 19.61 26.89 4.44
N GLU A 99 20.30 28.01 4.22
CA GLU A 99 21.71 28.00 3.93
C GLU A 99 22.54 27.44 5.10
N GLU A 100 22.21 27.88 6.31
CA GLU A 100 22.88 27.41 7.53
C GLU A 100 22.57 25.92 7.80
N ALA A 101 21.32 25.51 7.66
CA ALA A 101 20.91 24.12 7.82
C ALA A 101 21.64 23.19 6.84
N LEU A 102 21.63 23.53 5.56
CA LEU A 102 22.28 22.71 4.51
C LEU A 102 23.79 22.66 4.68
N ARG A 103 24.43 23.78 5.05
CA ARG A 103 25.88 23.81 5.36
C ARG A 103 26.19 22.89 6.54
N THR A 104 25.44 23.00 7.63
CA THR A 104 25.64 22.14 8.82
C THR A 104 25.47 20.66 8.50
N ILE A 105 24.47 20.29 7.69
CA ILE A 105 24.27 18.91 7.24
C ILE A 105 25.45 18.44 6.40
N ALA A 106 25.87 19.22 5.41
CA ALA A 106 26.98 18.88 4.52
C ALA A 106 28.27 18.68 5.29
N ASP A 107 28.62 19.60 6.21
CA ASP A 107 29.82 19.53 7.04
C ASP A 107 29.83 18.28 7.94
N ARG A 108 28.69 17.94 8.53
CA ARG A 108 28.53 16.73 9.35
C ARG A 108 28.66 15.46 8.54
N MET A 109 28.01 15.39 7.38
CA MET A 109 28.12 14.26 6.45
C MET A 109 29.54 14.08 5.99
N GLN A 110 30.22 15.17 5.56
CA GLN A 110 31.62 15.11 5.12
C GLN A 110 32.57 14.67 6.25
N THR A 111 32.34 15.16 7.46
CA THR A 111 33.13 14.74 8.63
C THR A 111 32.95 13.26 8.93
N THR A 112 31.73 12.77 8.86
CA THR A 112 31.41 11.37 9.10
C THR A 112 32.01 10.48 8.00
N LEU A 113 31.85 10.89 6.74
CA LEU A 113 32.41 10.22 5.57
C LEU A 113 33.94 10.08 5.69
N ASN A 114 34.64 11.18 6.01
CA ASN A 114 36.08 11.18 6.16
C ASN A 114 36.58 10.30 7.32
N ARG A 115 35.79 10.22 8.41
CA ARG A 115 36.16 9.45 9.61
C ARG A 115 35.85 7.96 9.48
N SER A 116 34.73 7.61 8.90
CA SER A 116 34.14 6.27 9.04
C SER A 116 33.73 5.63 7.71
N GLY A 117 33.95 6.33 6.59
CA GLY A 117 33.61 5.85 5.26
C GLY A 117 32.12 5.96 4.88
N PRO A 118 31.76 5.67 3.60
CA PRO A 118 30.42 5.87 3.07
C PRO A 118 29.35 4.98 3.73
N GLU A 119 29.69 3.78 4.15
CA GLU A 119 28.78 2.83 4.79
C GLU A 119 28.28 3.29 6.18
N SER A 120 28.90 4.36 6.73
CA SER A 120 28.45 4.98 7.98
C SER A 120 27.28 5.96 7.79
N LEU A 121 26.90 6.25 6.54
CA LEU A 121 25.80 7.12 6.18
C LEU A 121 24.67 6.30 5.56
N ALA A 122 23.47 6.44 6.10
CA ALA A 122 22.27 5.74 5.59
C ALA A 122 21.13 6.73 5.36
N ALA A 123 20.24 6.39 4.41
CA ALA A 123 19.03 7.12 4.14
C ALA A 123 17.79 6.23 4.20
N ILE A 124 16.72 6.78 4.71
CA ILE A 124 15.38 6.16 4.67
C ILE A 124 14.44 7.10 3.93
N GLY A 125 14.01 6.68 2.73
CA GLY A 125 12.99 7.34 1.94
C GLY A 125 11.58 6.95 2.39
N SER A 126 10.59 7.45 1.68
CA SER A 126 9.18 7.21 1.97
C SER A 126 8.38 7.00 0.70
N GLU A 127 7.36 6.16 0.78
CA GLU A 127 6.33 6.00 -0.26
C GLU A 127 5.44 7.25 -0.42
N LYS A 128 5.56 8.22 0.47
CA LYS A 128 4.86 9.52 0.41
C LYS A 128 5.62 10.58 -0.37
N LEU A 129 6.86 10.33 -0.69
CA LEU A 129 7.67 11.19 -1.55
C LEU A 129 7.32 10.95 -3.02
N THR A 130 7.54 11.97 -3.84
CA THR A 130 7.44 11.81 -5.29
C THR A 130 8.55 10.88 -5.82
N ASN A 131 8.39 10.39 -7.04
CA ASN A 131 9.43 9.60 -7.69
C ASN A 131 10.73 10.39 -7.84
N GLU A 132 10.62 11.69 -8.16
CA GLU A 132 11.75 12.61 -8.31
C GLU A 132 12.50 12.79 -6.98
N GLU A 133 11.79 12.97 -5.87
CA GLU A 133 12.39 13.09 -4.54
C GLU A 133 13.12 11.81 -4.12
N ASN A 134 12.51 10.65 -4.32
CA ASN A 134 13.15 9.36 -4.05
C ASN A 134 14.37 9.12 -4.96
N PHE A 135 14.29 9.52 -6.24
CA PHE A 135 15.42 9.47 -7.17
C PHE A 135 16.57 10.36 -6.70
N LEU A 136 16.30 11.60 -6.32
CA LEU A 136 17.31 12.53 -5.82
C LEU A 136 17.96 12.05 -4.53
N LEU A 137 17.19 11.44 -3.63
CA LEU A 137 17.72 10.82 -2.42
C LEU A 137 18.71 9.71 -2.74
N GLN A 138 18.34 8.80 -3.67
CA GLN A 138 19.24 7.73 -4.11
C GLN A 138 20.49 8.28 -4.79
N LYS A 139 20.34 9.29 -5.65
CA LYS A 139 21.45 9.93 -6.35
C LYS A 139 22.43 10.58 -5.36
N LEU A 140 21.92 11.30 -4.36
CA LEU A 140 22.77 11.88 -3.32
C LEU A 140 23.60 10.82 -2.61
N PHE A 141 22.95 9.74 -2.16
CA PHE A 141 23.66 8.73 -1.37
C PHE A 141 24.58 7.85 -2.21
N ARG A 142 24.11 7.33 -3.35
CA ARG A 142 24.88 6.39 -4.17
C ARG A 142 25.96 7.07 -5.01
N ASP A 143 25.60 8.14 -5.72
CA ASP A 143 26.52 8.78 -6.67
C ASP A 143 27.46 9.79 -5.98
N VAL A 144 26.95 10.55 -5.00
CA VAL A 144 27.71 11.63 -4.37
C VAL A 144 28.47 11.16 -3.12
N LEU A 145 27.76 10.45 -2.22
CA LEU A 145 28.34 9.98 -0.95
C LEU A 145 28.96 8.58 -1.04
N GLY A 146 28.68 7.82 -2.10
CA GLY A 146 29.19 6.47 -2.30
C GLY A 146 28.58 5.41 -1.38
N SER A 147 27.44 5.69 -0.73
CA SER A 147 26.74 4.78 0.16
C SER A 147 25.59 4.06 -0.53
N ASN A 148 25.53 2.74 -0.39
CA ASN A 148 24.38 1.93 -0.81
C ASN A 148 23.33 1.74 0.29
N GLU A 149 23.54 2.31 1.47
CA GLU A 149 22.63 2.20 2.61
C GLU A 149 21.40 3.11 2.43
N VAL A 150 20.64 2.87 1.35
CA VAL A 150 19.42 3.60 1.02
C VAL A 150 18.25 2.62 1.03
N ASN A 151 17.26 2.90 1.86
CA ASN A 151 16.08 2.05 2.00
C ASN A 151 14.80 2.89 2.11
N ASN A 152 13.64 2.23 2.11
CA ASN A 152 12.36 2.83 2.42
C ASN A 152 11.50 1.89 3.28
N LEU A 153 10.39 2.40 3.84
CA LEU A 153 9.53 1.62 4.71
C LEU A 153 8.87 0.43 4.01
N ALA A 154 8.59 0.53 2.71
CA ALA A 154 8.03 -0.57 1.94
C ALA A 154 9.01 -1.75 1.87
N ASN A 155 10.29 -1.48 1.61
CA ASN A 155 11.33 -2.50 1.62
C ASN A 155 11.57 -3.10 3.01
N ILE A 156 11.45 -2.32 4.07
CA ILE A 156 11.59 -2.82 5.45
C ILE A 156 10.46 -3.81 5.77
N ARG A 157 9.25 -3.54 5.29
CA ARG A 157 8.09 -4.42 5.51
C ARG A 157 8.11 -5.68 4.66
N ALA A 158 8.63 -5.61 3.45
CA ALA A 158 8.68 -6.72 2.50
C ALA A 158 10.02 -6.73 1.73
N PRO A 159 11.16 -6.97 2.42
CA PRO A 159 12.49 -6.76 1.85
C PRO A 159 12.78 -7.65 0.62
N TYR A 160 12.13 -8.79 0.54
CA TYR A 160 12.35 -9.76 -0.55
C TYR A 160 11.26 -9.69 -1.63
N LEU A 161 10.16 -8.96 -1.42
CA LEU A 161 9.03 -8.98 -2.36
C LEU A 161 9.41 -8.41 -3.72
N ASN A 162 10.02 -7.23 -3.76
CA ASN A 162 10.44 -6.62 -5.01
C ASN A 162 11.46 -7.48 -5.75
N ARG A 163 12.41 -8.06 -5.02
CA ARG A 163 13.42 -8.95 -5.60
C ARG A 163 12.77 -10.21 -6.14
N PHE A 164 11.89 -10.83 -5.37
CA PHE A 164 11.13 -12.01 -5.79
C PHE A 164 10.29 -11.73 -7.04
N MET A 165 9.59 -10.57 -7.08
CA MET A 165 8.78 -10.20 -8.25
C MET A 165 9.65 -10.02 -9.51
N LEU A 166 10.81 -9.39 -9.38
CA LEU A 166 11.77 -9.25 -10.50
C LEU A 166 12.35 -10.60 -10.93
N ASP A 167 12.75 -11.44 -9.99
CA ASP A 167 13.40 -12.73 -10.29
C ASP A 167 12.40 -13.75 -10.86
N CYS A 168 11.13 -13.71 -10.45
CA CYS A 168 10.14 -14.70 -10.86
C CYS A 168 9.25 -14.26 -12.04
N PHE A 169 9.08 -12.94 -12.24
CA PHE A 169 8.10 -12.43 -13.21
C PHE A 169 8.69 -11.42 -14.20
N ASP A 170 10.00 -11.22 -14.20
CA ASP A 170 10.69 -10.20 -15.01
C ASP A 170 10.10 -8.78 -14.85
N ASN A 171 9.28 -8.59 -13.83
CA ASN A 171 8.46 -7.42 -13.66
C ASN A 171 8.23 -7.14 -12.17
N GLY A 172 8.74 -6.04 -11.67
CA GLY A 172 8.59 -5.65 -10.28
C GLY A 172 7.20 -5.10 -9.91
N ILE A 173 6.19 -5.21 -10.78
CA ILE A 173 4.86 -4.63 -10.60
C ILE A 173 3.76 -5.68 -10.68
N SER A 174 2.56 -5.31 -10.22
CA SER A 174 1.36 -6.14 -10.33
C SER A 174 1.03 -6.47 -11.79
N SER A 175 0.59 -7.70 -12.05
CA SER A 175 0.17 -8.17 -13.37
C SER A 175 -1.15 -7.57 -13.84
N GLN A 176 -1.96 -7.02 -12.92
CA GLN A 176 -3.27 -6.46 -13.22
C GLN A 176 -3.43 -5.04 -12.65
N PRO A 177 -4.15 -4.16 -13.35
CA PRO A 177 -4.53 -2.87 -12.79
C PRO A 177 -5.42 -3.05 -11.54
N ILE A 178 -5.23 -2.20 -10.56
CA ILE A 178 -5.95 -2.23 -9.29
C ILE A 178 -7.47 -2.04 -9.47
N THR A 179 -7.87 -1.36 -10.54
CA THR A 179 -9.27 -1.15 -10.94
C THR A 179 -10.00 -2.45 -11.29
N LYS A 180 -9.26 -3.52 -11.63
CA LYS A 180 -9.86 -4.83 -11.92
C LYS A 180 -10.36 -5.58 -10.69
N LEU A 181 -10.07 -5.13 -9.49
CA LEU A 181 -10.55 -5.77 -8.25
C LEU A 181 -12.08 -5.87 -8.17
N GLN A 182 -12.78 -4.89 -8.71
CA GLN A 182 -14.27 -4.90 -8.70
C GLN A 182 -14.89 -5.82 -9.76
N GLU A 183 -14.10 -6.27 -10.74
CA GLU A 183 -14.54 -7.16 -11.82
C GLU A 183 -14.14 -8.62 -11.57
N ALA A 184 -13.41 -8.90 -10.48
CA ALA A 184 -12.94 -10.24 -10.16
C ALA A 184 -14.08 -11.14 -9.72
N ASP A 185 -14.07 -12.41 -10.15
CA ASP A 185 -15.02 -13.44 -9.66
C ASP A 185 -14.71 -13.81 -8.21
N VAL A 186 -13.41 -13.88 -7.86
CA VAL A 186 -12.91 -14.21 -6.52
C VAL A 186 -11.77 -13.27 -6.11
N VAL A 187 -11.81 -12.79 -4.87
CA VAL A 187 -10.72 -11.99 -4.29
C VAL A 187 -10.21 -12.66 -3.02
N LEU A 188 -8.96 -13.09 -3.03
CA LEU A 188 -8.25 -13.55 -1.84
C LEU A 188 -7.51 -12.37 -1.17
N VAL A 189 -7.99 -11.95 -0.01
CA VAL A 189 -7.31 -10.95 0.83
C VAL A 189 -6.39 -11.69 1.80
N PHE A 190 -5.09 -11.65 1.51
CA PHE A 190 -4.08 -12.40 2.26
C PHE A 190 -3.27 -11.46 3.16
N ASN A 191 -3.33 -11.71 4.47
CA ASN A 191 -2.58 -10.98 5.52
C ASN A 191 -2.70 -9.45 5.46
N SER A 192 -3.85 -8.94 5.02
CA SER A 192 -4.15 -7.51 4.95
C SER A 192 -5.50 -7.20 5.61
N ASP A 193 -5.61 -6.02 6.22
CA ASP A 193 -6.86 -5.40 6.62
C ASP A 193 -7.21 -4.30 5.60
N LEU A 194 -7.57 -4.75 4.41
CA LEU A 194 -7.73 -3.91 3.23
C LEU A 194 -8.58 -2.64 3.46
N PRO A 195 -9.76 -2.68 4.15
CA PRO A 195 -10.53 -1.46 4.40
C PRO A 195 -9.85 -0.46 5.34
N SER A 196 -9.02 -0.94 6.27
CA SER A 196 -8.28 -0.07 7.20
C SER A 196 -7.02 0.51 6.56
N GLU A 197 -6.31 -0.31 5.79
CA GLU A 197 -5.05 0.05 5.15
C GLU A 197 -5.27 0.85 3.87
N TYR A 198 -6.22 0.40 3.03
CA TYR A 198 -6.57 0.95 1.72
C TYR A 198 -8.09 1.07 1.56
N PRO A 199 -8.75 2.05 2.20
CA PRO A 199 -10.22 2.10 2.26
C PRO A 199 -10.92 2.13 0.90
N VAL A 200 -10.33 2.79 -0.10
CA VAL A 200 -10.88 2.81 -1.46
C VAL A 200 -10.80 1.42 -2.10
N GLY A 201 -9.69 0.70 -1.88
CA GLY A 201 -9.56 -0.69 -2.33
C GLY A 201 -10.56 -1.63 -1.65
N GLY A 202 -10.78 -1.45 -0.35
CA GLY A 202 -11.83 -2.16 0.37
C GLY A 202 -13.21 -1.90 -0.22
N ASN A 203 -13.49 -0.67 -0.64
CA ASN A 203 -14.75 -0.33 -1.31
C ASN A 203 -14.84 -0.96 -2.70
N SER A 204 -13.77 -1.04 -3.46
CA SER A 204 -13.77 -1.70 -4.77
C SER A 204 -14.12 -3.18 -4.66
N VAL A 205 -13.58 -3.88 -3.67
CA VAL A 205 -13.93 -5.29 -3.40
C VAL A 205 -15.40 -5.41 -2.96
N ARG A 206 -15.88 -4.54 -2.06
CA ARG A 206 -17.31 -4.52 -1.67
C ARG A 206 -18.24 -4.27 -2.85
N PHE A 207 -17.84 -3.38 -3.74
CA PHE A 207 -18.61 -3.12 -4.97
C PHE A 207 -18.72 -4.41 -5.80
N GLY A 208 -17.62 -5.15 -5.98
CA GLY A 208 -17.64 -6.46 -6.62
C GLY A 208 -18.62 -7.44 -5.97
N THR A 209 -18.67 -7.53 -4.64
CA THR A 209 -19.61 -8.44 -3.95
C THR A 209 -21.07 -8.06 -4.12
N VAL A 210 -21.38 -6.77 -4.22
CA VAL A 210 -22.76 -6.28 -4.33
C VAL A 210 -23.30 -6.38 -5.76
N PHE A 211 -22.45 -6.05 -6.75
CA PHE A 211 -22.89 -5.88 -8.13
C PHE A 211 -22.44 -7.01 -9.07
N ASN A 212 -21.34 -7.71 -8.75
CA ASN A 212 -20.77 -8.73 -9.63
C ASN A 212 -20.71 -10.13 -8.99
N ASN A 213 -21.30 -10.31 -7.80
CA ASN A 213 -21.26 -11.56 -7.04
C ASN A 213 -19.84 -12.07 -6.73
N THR A 214 -18.88 -11.17 -6.59
CA THR A 214 -17.49 -11.52 -6.22
C THR A 214 -17.47 -12.27 -4.89
N ASP A 215 -16.84 -13.44 -4.87
CA ASP A 215 -16.58 -14.19 -3.66
C ASP A 215 -15.36 -13.61 -2.93
N ILE A 216 -15.42 -13.50 -1.60
CA ILE A 216 -14.31 -13.01 -0.78
C ILE A 216 -13.78 -14.13 0.09
N LEU A 217 -12.48 -14.39 -0.08
CA LEU A 217 -11.70 -15.25 0.79
C LEU A 217 -10.78 -14.39 1.65
N ILE A 218 -10.79 -14.60 2.97
CA ILE A 218 -9.90 -13.87 3.89
C ILE A 218 -8.98 -14.86 4.57
N ALA A 219 -7.68 -14.67 4.36
CA ALA A 219 -6.62 -15.39 5.06
C ALA A 219 -5.83 -14.40 5.95
N ASN A 220 -6.09 -14.40 7.27
CA ASN A 220 -5.47 -13.46 8.19
C ASN A 220 -5.35 -14.07 9.59
N PRO A 221 -4.22 -13.87 10.30
CA PRO A 221 -4.05 -14.36 11.67
C PRO A 221 -4.94 -13.66 12.71
N ARG A 222 -5.58 -12.55 12.36
CA ARG A 222 -6.48 -11.77 13.23
C ARG A 222 -7.78 -11.45 12.51
N ARG A 223 -8.80 -11.09 13.30
CA ARG A 223 -10.02 -10.51 12.71
C ARG A 223 -9.72 -9.15 12.10
N VAL A 224 -10.28 -8.90 10.92
CA VAL A 224 -10.13 -7.66 10.18
C VAL A 224 -11.47 -6.96 10.01
N VAL A 225 -11.46 -5.66 9.78
CA VAL A 225 -12.69 -4.84 9.65
C VAL A 225 -13.61 -5.37 8.55
N PHE A 226 -13.04 -5.92 7.48
CA PHE A 226 -13.80 -6.47 6.35
C PHE A 226 -14.84 -7.52 6.77
N GLU A 227 -14.56 -8.25 7.83
CA GLU A 227 -15.41 -9.36 8.31
C GLU A 227 -16.78 -8.94 8.86
N SER A 228 -16.92 -7.70 9.29
CA SER A 228 -18.18 -7.19 9.84
C SER A 228 -19.10 -6.56 8.80
N GLU A 229 -18.60 -6.35 7.56
CA GLU A 229 -19.23 -5.46 6.61
C GLU A 229 -19.50 -6.08 5.23
N ALA A 230 -18.88 -7.22 4.92
CA ALA A 230 -19.04 -7.90 3.64
C ALA A 230 -19.41 -9.38 3.80
N LYS A 231 -20.07 -9.93 2.80
CA LYS A 231 -20.29 -11.37 2.69
C LYS A 231 -18.93 -12.03 2.42
N ILE A 232 -18.46 -12.83 3.38
CA ILE A 232 -17.22 -13.60 3.28
C ILE A 232 -17.58 -15.05 3.05
N ASP A 233 -17.03 -15.63 1.99
CA ASP A 233 -17.31 -17.01 1.61
C ASP A 233 -16.45 -17.99 2.39
N VAL A 234 -15.17 -17.69 2.54
CA VAL A 234 -14.25 -18.51 3.33
C VAL A 234 -13.34 -17.64 4.18
N ARG A 235 -13.15 -18.05 5.45
CA ARG A 235 -12.21 -17.44 6.36
C ARG A 235 -11.16 -18.43 6.82
N LEU A 236 -9.91 -18.06 6.64
CA LEU A 236 -8.73 -18.79 7.09
C LEU A 236 -8.06 -18.00 8.21
N THR A 237 -8.42 -18.31 9.49
CA THR A 237 -7.77 -17.69 10.65
C THR A 237 -6.69 -18.61 11.14
N TYR A 238 -5.44 -18.25 10.93
CA TYR A 238 -4.29 -19.09 11.19
C TYR A 238 -3.33 -18.50 12.24
N LYS A 239 -2.40 -19.31 12.73
CA LYS A 239 -1.39 -18.87 13.68
C LYS A 239 -0.47 -17.83 13.03
N HIS A 240 -0.25 -16.71 13.72
CA HIS A 240 0.68 -15.67 13.25
C HIS A 240 2.06 -16.24 12.90
N GLY A 241 2.62 -15.80 11.76
CA GLY A 241 3.90 -16.28 11.24
C GLY A 241 3.85 -17.60 10.49
N SER A 242 2.65 -18.15 10.21
CA SER A 242 2.48 -19.38 9.42
C SER A 242 1.89 -19.14 8.03
N ASP A 243 2.01 -17.92 7.52
CA ASP A 243 1.48 -17.46 6.23
C ASP A 243 1.94 -18.35 5.08
N VAL A 244 3.25 -18.67 5.04
CA VAL A 244 3.85 -19.52 4.00
C VAL A 244 3.21 -20.91 4.02
N ALA A 245 2.95 -21.48 5.20
CA ALA A 245 2.34 -22.81 5.29
C ALA A 245 0.89 -22.80 4.76
N VAL A 246 0.12 -21.72 5.01
CA VAL A 246 -1.24 -21.56 4.45
C VAL A 246 -1.18 -21.48 2.93
N ALA A 247 -0.35 -20.60 2.38
CA ALA A 247 -0.21 -20.42 0.93
C ALA A 247 0.27 -21.70 0.25
N SER A 248 1.30 -22.37 0.82
CA SER A 248 1.82 -23.64 0.28
C SER A 248 0.79 -24.76 0.29
N ARG A 249 -0.02 -24.84 1.36
CA ARG A 249 -1.08 -25.86 1.43
C ARG A 249 -2.19 -25.60 0.42
N LEU A 250 -2.62 -24.34 0.26
CA LEU A 250 -3.58 -23.97 -0.79
C LEU A 250 -3.04 -24.37 -2.18
N SER A 251 -1.80 -23.99 -2.49
CA SER A 251 -1.17 -24.35 -3.76
C SER A 251 -1.10 -25.86 -3.96
N LYS A 252 -0.75 -26.61 -2.91
CA LYS A 252 -0.71 -28.08 -2.97
C LYS A 252 -2.09 -28.66 -3.27
N ILE A 253 -3.15 -28.20 -2.60
CA ILE A 253 -4.52 -28.67 -2.83
C ILE A 253 -4.95 -28.40 -4.27
N ILE A 254 -4.69 -27.19 -4.77
CA ILE A 254 -5.00 -26.80 -6.15
C ILE A 254 -4.35 -27.74 -7.16
N ILE A 255 -3.06 -28.07 -6.95
CA ILE A 255 -2.31 -28.94 -7.83
C ILE A 255 -2.78 -30.40 -7.70
N ASP A 256 -2.86 -30.94 -6.47
CA ASP A 256 -3.20 -32.34 -6.21
C ASP A 256 -4.62 -32.69 -6.69
N ASN A 257 -5.55 -31.75 -6.59
CA ASN A 257 -6.94 -31.94 -7.03
C ASN A 257 -7.16 -31.61 -8.52
N GLY A 258 -6.08 -31.25 -9.25
CA GLY A 258 -6.16 -30.95 -10.69
C GLY A 258 -7.03 -29.73 -11.02
N LEU A 259 -7.08 -28.74 -10.11
CA LEU A 259 -7.86 -27.52 -10.29
C LEU A 259 -7.18 -26.50 -11.23
N ILE A 260 -6.00 -26.79 -11.74
CA ILE A 260 -5.27 -25.98 -12.72
C ILE A 260 -4.99 -26.77 -14.00
N ASP A 261 -4.82 -26.05 -15.10
CA ASP A 261 -4.24 -26.61 -16.32
C ASP A 261 -2.73 -26.82 -16.12
N VAL A 262 -2.32 -28.07 -15.89
CA VAL A 262 -0.92 -28.47 -15.64
C VAL A 262 -0.03 -28.12 -16.83
N ASN A 263 -0.52 -28.21 -18.07
CA ASN A 263 0.28 -27.91 -19.26
C ASN A 263 0.59 -26.41 -19.32
N LYS A 264 -0.42 -25.59 -19.05
CA LYS A 264 -0.27 -24.14 -18.95
C LYS A 264 0.67 -23.77 -17.80
N ALA A 265 0.53 -24.39 -16.63
CA ALA A 265 1.40 -24.16 -15.48
C ALA A 265 2.87 -24.49 -15.81
N LYS A 266 3.12 -25.67 -16.43
CA LYS A 266 4.47 -26.08 -16.86
C LYS A 266 5.08 -25.16 -17.91
N SER A 267 4.29 -24.56 -18.77
CA SER A 267 4.78 -23.61 -19.76
C SER A 267 5.07 -22.20 -19.19
N SER A 268 4.53 -21.90 -18.01
CA SER A 268 4.64 -20.59 -17.36
C SER A 268 5.60 -20.58 -16.15
N ILE A 269 5.99 -21.75 -15.65
CA ILE A 269 6.85 -21.89 -14.47
C ILE A 269 8.04 -22.78 -14.85
N ASP A 270 9.22 -22.21 -14.97
CA ASP A 270 10.43 -22.90 -15.44
C ASP A 270 10.77 -24.15 -14.64
N ASN A 271 10.55 -24.14 -13.33
CA ASN A 271 10.87 -25.26 -12.42
C ASN A 271 9.62 -25.78 -11.69
N TYR A 272 8.54 -26.01 -12.44
CA TYR A 272 7.26 -26.50 -11.92
C TYR A 272 7.39 -27.78 -11.09
N ASP A 273 8.16 -28.75 -11.54
CA ASP A 273 8.31 -30.05 -10.84
C ASP A 273 9.05 -29.87 -9.50
N GLU A 274 10.01 -28.95 -9.41
CA GLU A 274 10.67 -28.57 -8.15
C GLU A 274 9.70 -27.87 -7.19
N LEU A 275 8.83 -26.98 -7.72
CA LEU A 275 7.76 -26.37 -6.94
C LEU A 275 6.87 -27.45 -6.34
N VAL A 276 6.36 -28.39 -7.14
CA VAL A 276 5.51 -29.49 -6.66
C VAL A 276 6.21 -30.30 -5.58
N GLN A 277 7.49 -30.62 -5.79
CA GLN A 277 8.29 -31.32 -4.79
C GLN A 277 8.43 -30.54 -3.48
N SER A 278 8.66 -29.23 -3.54
CA SER A 278 8.77 -28.37 -2.36
C SER A 278 7.48 -28.32 -1.53
N LEU A 279 6.33 -28.48 -2.17
CA LEU A 279 5.03 -28.52 -1.51
C LEU A 279 4.72 -29.85 -0.82
N SER A 280 5.49 -30.90 -1.07
CA SER A 280 5.23 -32.26 -0.56
C SER A 280 5.10 -32.36 0.96
N SER A 281 5.85 -31.53 1.71
CA SER A 281 5.83 -31.49 3.18
C SER A 281 4.58 -30.84 3.78
N TYR A 282 3.81 -30.10 2.99
CA TYR A 282 2.60 -29.40 3.46
C TYR A 282 1.37 -30.32 3.36
N THR A 283 1.43 -31.45 4.06
CA THR A 283 0.28 -32.36 4.23
C THR A 283 -0.78 -31.72 5.14
N ALA A 284 -1.99 -32.28 5.16
CA ALA A 284 -3.07 -31.86 6.06
C ALA A 284 -2.58 -31.76 7.51
N GLU A 285 -2.03 -32.86 8.02
CA GLU A 285 -1.54 -32.97 9.41
C GLU A 285 -0.41 -31.97 9.73
N ASN A 286 0.59 -31.84 8.86
CA ASN A 286 1.70 -30.90 9.08
C ASN A 286 1.24 -29.45 9.02
N THR A 287 0.33 -29.13 8.11
CA THR A 287 -0.18 -27.77 7.97
C THR A 287 -1.04 -27.39 9.17
N GLU A 288 -1.93 -28.28 9.63
CA GLU A 288 -2.73 -28.05 10.83
C GLU A 288 -1.86 -27.79 12.06
N LYS A 289 -0.80 -28.58 12.26
CA LYS A 289 0.18 -28.36 13.35
C LYS A 289 0.86 -26.99 13.28
N LEU A 290 1.21 -26.52 12.10
CA LEU A 290 1.88 -25.25 11.88
C LEU A 290 0.93 -24.05 12.01
N THR A 291 -0.24 -24.17 11.42
CA THR A 291 -1.18 -23.04 11.21
C THR A 291 -2.31 -23.00 12.22
N ARG A 292 -2.64 -24.13 12.86
CA ARG A 292 -3.85 -24.35 13.67
C ARG A 292 -5.15 -24.22 12.89
N LEU A 293 -5.08 -24.27 11.55
CA LEU A 293 -6.26 -24.31 10.68
C LEU A 293 -6.72 -25.76 10.56
N PRO A 294 -8.01 -26.05 10.80
CA PRO A 294 -8.60 -27.32 10.42
C PRO A 294 -8.46 -27.53 8.91
N ASP A 295 -8.09 -28.75 8.50
CA ASP A 295 -7.85 -29.01 7.04
C ASP A 295 -9.14 -29.01 6.20
N ASP A 296 -10.33 -29.04 6.80
CA ASP A 296 -11.63 -29.04 6.12
C ASP A 296 -11.99 -27.71 5.46
N VAL A 297 -11.39 -26.59 5.89
CA VAL A 297 -11.66 -25.25 5.32
C VAL A 297 -10.77 -24.91 4.13
N LEU A 298 -9.58 -25.51 4.05
CA LEU A 298 -8.61 -25.22 2.99
C LEU A 298 -9.01 -25.75 1.61
N PRO A 299 -9.58 -26.95 1.47
CA PRO A 299 -10.10 -27.43 0.17
C PRO A 299 -11.17 -26.52 -0.41
N ARG A 300 -12.12 -26.07 0.39
CA ARG A 300 -13.15 -25.13 -0.05
C ARG A 300 -12.56 -23.80 -0.53
N ALA A 301 -11.54 -23.26 0.19
CA ALA A 301 -10.86 -22.06 -0.25
C ALA A 301 -10.09 -22.27 -1.56
N ALA A 302 -9.45 -23.43 -1.72
CA ALA A 302 -8.73 -23.77 -2.93
C ALA A 302 -9.65 -23.93 -4.15
N GLU A 303 -10.81 -24.61 -3.98
CA GLU A 303 -11.81 -24.79 -5.03
C GLU A 303 -12.44 -23.45 -5.46
N SER A 304 -12.71 -22.55 -4.51
CA SER A 304 -13.26 -21.24 -4.81
C SER A 304 -12.25 -20.34 -5.54
N PHE A 305 -10.95 -20.48 -5.24
CA PHE A 305 -9.90 -19.61 -5.78
C PHE A 305 -9.37 -20.09 -7.14
N ALA A 306 -9.39 -21.37 -7.44
CA ALA A 306 -8.87 -21.97 -8.67
C ALA A 306 -9.88 -21.92 -9.82
#